data_303b8c0ac48fadfcc82432d18c550b20
#
_entry.id   303b8c0ac48fadfcc82432d18c550b20
#
_cell.length_a   1.000
_cell.length_b   1.000
_cell.length_c   1.000
_cell.angle_alpha   90.00
_cell.angle_beta   90.00
_cell.angle_gamma   90.00
#
_symmetry.space_group_name_H-M   'P 1'
#
loop_
_entity.id
_entity.type
_entity.pdbx_description
1 polymer ?
#
loop_
_entity_poly.entity_id
_entity_poly.type
_entity_poly.pdbx_seq_one_letter_code
_entity_poly.pdbx_strand_id
1 'polypeptide(L)'
;LSLHDALPIFQSNLILRCKMIAFVNGIVKIIRSDRVVLDVHGVGYEVYLANALSQKKDEELFLYTYQHVREDAILLFGFLKEEDYEVFMRLINVKGIGPKTAQTMLSVCSGKEMIEAIENDDIKRLKSLPGIGAKTAGQIVLDLKGKFVSLETSESSTSNPVWTQVQDALVSLGYKSSQLTKIKNELENTELQEDEMLRQALVLLAKRNGV
;
A
#
# COMPACT_ATOMS: atom_id res chain seq x y z
N LEU A 1 12.12 -29.43 32.67
CA LEU A 1 12.10 -28.11 32.01
C LEU A 1 11.75 -28.33 30.55
N SER A 2 10.50 -28.05 30.24
CA SER A 2 9.88 -28.28 28.92
C SER A 2 10.38 -27.22 27.92
N LEU A 3 10.76 -27.68 26.73
CA LEU A 3 11.23 -26.85 25.61
C LEU A 3 10.12 -25.98 24.98
N HIS A 4 8.97 -25.80 25.66
CA HIS A 4 7.78 -25.10 25.17
C HIS A 4 7.65 -23.66 25.66
N ASP A 5 8.55 -23.18 26.54
CA ASP A 5 8.39 -21.86 27.18
C ASP A 5 9.30 -20.76 26.63
N ALA A 6 9.90 -20.95 25.48
CA ALA A 6 10.90 -20.01 24.94
C ALA A 6 10.56 -19.48 23.53
N LEU A 7 9.31 -19.14 23.21
CA LEU A 7 9.03 -18.34 22.01
C LEU A 7 7.70 -17.57 22.07
N PRO A 8 7.63 -16.39 22.68
CA PRO A 8 6.61 -15.42 22.32
C PRO A 8 7.21 -14.06 21.90
N ILE A 9 8.11 -14.02 20.92
CA ILE A 9 8.62 -12.72 20.40
C ILE A 9 8.61 -12.64 18.86
N PHE A 10 7.89 -13.51 18.16
CA PHE A 10 7.79 -13.41 16.70
C PHE A 10 6.33 -13.45 16.21
N GLN A 11 5.45 -12.69 16.87
CA GLN A 11 4.13 -12.35 16.33
C GLN A 11 4.00 -10.85 16.04
N SER A 12 5.02 -10.24 15.50
CA SER A 12 4.87 -9.02 14.74
C SER A 12 4.62 -9.42 13.28
N ASN A 13 3.48 -9.02 12.77
CA ASN A 13 2.87 -9.21 11.46
C ASN A 13 3.77 -8.95 10.23
N LEU A 14 4.96 -9.45 10.19
CA LEU A 14 5.73 -9.60 8.99
C LEU A 14 5.49 -11.03 8.47
N ILE A 15 4.27 -11.30 8.00
CA ILE A 15 4.11 -12.33 6.99
C ILE A 15 4.94 -11.79 5.81
N LEU A 16 6.19 -12.23 5.77
CA LEU A 16 7.02 -12.18 4.58
C LEU A 16 6.23 -12.99 3.53
N ARG A 17 5.27 -12.33 2.86
CA ARG A 17 4.62 -12.90 1.69
C ARG A 17 5.74 -13.03 0.69
N CYS A 18 6.27 -14.24 0.53
CA CYS A 18 7.25 -14.58 -0.49
C CYS A 18 6.67 -14.16 -1.84
N LYS A 19 7.01 -12.94 -2.28
CA LYS A 19 6.67 -12.44 -3.60
C LYS A 19 7.73 -13.00 -4.54
N MET A 20 7.40 -14.06 -5.27
CA MET A 20 8.34 -14.60 -6.24
C MET A 20 8.50 -13.65 -7.44
N ILE A 21 7.37 -13.05 -7.91
CA ILE A 21 7.35 -12.07 -8.99
C ILE A 21 6.73 -10.78 -8.43
N ALA A 22 7.58 -9.80 -8.07
CA ALA A 22 7.16 -8.55 -7.46
C ALA A 22 6.76 -7.48 -8.50
N PHE A 23 7.39 -7.50 -9.65
CA PHE A 23 7.09 -6.65 -10.81
C PHE A 23 7.45 -7.38 -12.10
N VAL A 24 6.86 -6.91 -13.20
CA VAL A 24 7.22 -7.33 -14.56
C VAL A 24 7.41 -6.07 -15.39
N ASN A 25 8.55 -5.96 -16.07
CA ASN A 25 8.80 -4.95 -17.09
C ASN A 25 9.06 -5.61 -18.42
N GLY A 26 8.27 -5.31 -19.43
CA GLY A 26 8.39 -5.97 -20.74
C GLY A 26 7.56 -5.30 -21.82
N ILE A 27 7.62 -5.89 -23.03
CA ILE A 27 6.90 -5.39 -24.21
C ILE A 27 5.55 -6.08 -24.32
N VAL A 28 4.48 -5.31 -24.47
CA VAL A 28 3.12 -5.84 -24.67
C VAL A 28 3.03 -6.56 -26.02
N LYS A 29 2.84 -7.88 -26.00
CA LYS A 29 2.71 -8.68 -27.24
C LYS A 29 1.29 -9.05 -27.56
N ILE A 30 0.49 -9.39 -26.55
CA ILE A 30 -0.91 -9.79 -26.71
C ILE A 30 -1.77 -9.01 -25.74
N ILE A 31 -2.90 -8.49 -26.21
CA ILE A 31 -3.90 -7.80 -25.40
C ILE A 31 -5.21 -8.60 -25.46
N ARG A 32 -5.78 -8.91 -24.30
CA ARG A 32 -7.08 -9.55 -24.14
C ARG A 32 -8.00 -8.65 -23.31
N SER A 33 -9.26 -9.03 -23.13
CA SER A 33 -10.25 -8.21 -22.41
C SER A 33 -9.89 -7.92 -20.94
N ASP A 34 -9.20 -8.86 -20.29
CA ASP A 34 -8.91 -8.82 -18.84
C ASP A 34 -7.42 -9.00 -18.51
N ARG A 35 -6.57 -9.14 -19.54
CA ARG A 35 -5.14 -9.45 -19.35
C ARG A 35 -4.28 -9.05 -20.53
N VAL A 36 -3.00 -8.94 -20.28
CA VAL A 36 -1.97 -8.73 -21.31
C VAL A 36 -0.93 -9.84 -21.24
N VAL A 37 -0.21 -10.09 -22.34
CA VAL A 37 1.00 -10.90 -22.34
C VAL A 37 2.18 -9.98 -22.60
N LEU A 38 3.10 -9.95 -21.65
CA LEU A 38 4.35 -9.20 -21.74
C LEU A 38 5.50 -10.14 -22.14
N ASP A 39 6.23 -9.75 -23.14
CA ASP A 39 7.50 -10.38 -23.50
C ASP A 39 8.61 -9.76 -22.66
N VAL A 40 9.19 -10.57 -21.80
CA VAL A 40 10.36 -10.21 -20.99
C VAL A 40 11.53 -11.09 -21.43
N HIS A 41 12.35 -10.58 -22.33
CA HIS A 41 13.53 -11.29 -22.88
C HIS A 41 13.22 -12.70 -23.42
N GLY A 42 12.11 -12.84 -24.16
CA GLY A 42 11.68 -14.10 -24.76
C GLY A 42 10.80 -14.98 -23.88
N VAL A 43 10.48 -14.54 -22.66
CA VAL A 43 9.50 -15.21 -21.78
C VAL A 43 8.20 -14.42 -21.78
N GLY A 44 7.08 -15.06 -22.14
CA GLY A 44 5.75 -14.46 -22.15
C GLY A 44 5.07 -14.58 -20.80
N TYR A 45 4.90 -13.45 -20.08
CA TYR A 45 4.13 -13.39 -18.83
C TYR A 45 2.68 -12.98 -19.10
N GLU A 46 1.73 -13.87 -18.82
CA GLU A 46 0.30 -13.51 -18.86
C GLU A 46 -0.11 -12.86 -17.54
N VAL A 47 -0.49 -11.57 -17.59
CA VAL A 47 -0.78 -10.74 -16.43
C VAL A 47 -2.22 -10.23 -16.52
N TYR A 48 -3.05 -10.53 -15.53
CA TYR A 48 -4.38 -9.94 -15.37
C TYR A 48 -4.23 -8.46 -15.04
N LEU A 49 -4.84 -7.61 -15.84
CA LEU A 49 -4.70 -6.17 -15.73
C LEU A 49 -6.08 -5.49 -15.85
N ALA A 50 -6.40 -4.64 -14.90
CA ALA A 50 -7.53 -3.73 -15.02
C ALA A 50 -7.31 -2.83 -16.25
N ASN A 51 -8.35 -2.66 -17.08
CA ASN A 51 -8.27 -1.85 -18.30
C ASN A 51 -7.19 -2.32 -19.30
N ALA A 52 -7.00 -3.63 -19.44
CA ALA A 52 -6.02 -4.21 -20.35
C ALA A 52 -6.16 -3.69 -21.79
N LEU A 53 -7.40 -3.45 -22.25
CA LEU A 53 -7.68 -2.93 -23.60
C LEU A 53 -7.19 -1.48 -23.84
N SER A 54 -6.86 -0.73 -22.80
CA SER A 54 -6.28 0.61 -22.94
C SER A 54 -4.77 0.58 -23.23
N GLN A 55 -4.13 -0.59 -23.10
CA GLN A 55 -2.71 -0.75 -23.39
C GLN A 55 -2.49 -0.82 -24.91
N LYS A 56 -1.27 -0.49 -25.34
CA LYS A 56 -0.92 -0.56 -26.76
C LYS A 56 0.08 -1.67 -26.99
N LYS A 57 -0.13 -2.35 -28.11
CA LYS A 57 0.75 -3.42 -28.54
C LYS A 57 2.13 -2.86 -28.90
N ASP A 58 3.17 -3.63 -28.59
CA ASP A 58 4.58 -3.33 -28.83
C ASP A 58 5.12 -2.10 -28.05
N GLU A 59 4.37 -1.57 -27.08
CA GLU A 59 4.86 -0.59 -26.10
C GLU A 59 5.43 -1.29 -24.86
N GLU A 60 6.41 -0.65 -24.23
CA GLU A 60 6.98 -1.10 -22.96
C GLU A 60 5.99 -0.82 -21.83
N LEU A 61 5.83 -1.79 -20.92
CA LEU A 61 4.91 -1.72 -19.79
C LEU A 61 5.56 -2.26 -18.53
N PHE A 62 5.58 -1.43 -17.50
CA PHE A 62 5.96 -1.83 -16.14
C PHE A 62 4.71 -2.08 -15.30
N LEU A 63 4.66 -3.21 -14.60
CA LEU A 63 3.57 -3.59 -13.72
C LEU A 63 4.09 -4.05 -12.36
N TYR A 64 3.57 -3.49 -11.28
CA TYR A 64 3.63 -4.11 -9.96
C TYR A 64 2.79 -5.37 -9.98
N THR A 65 3.27 -6.49 -9.44
CA THR A 65 2.57 -7.76 -9.59
C THR A 65 2.31 -8.48 -8.28
N TYR A 66 1.16 -9.15 -8.24
CA TYR A 66 0.80 -10.09 -7.19
C TYR A 66 0.63 -11.48 -7.81
N GLN A 67 1.45 -12.44 -7.36
CA GLN A 67 1.35 -13.83 -7.77
C GLN A 67 0.39 -14.58 -6.83
N HIS A 68 -0.70 -15.08 -7.39
CA HIS A 68 -1.68 -15.90 -6.71
C HIS A 68 -1.48 -17.36 -7.08
N VAL A 69 -1.02 -18.17 -6.13
CA VAL A 69 -0.78 -19.59 -6.32
C VAL A 69 -1.94 -20.39 -5.73
N ARG A 70 -2.51 -21.28 -6.54
CA ARG A 70 -3.54 -22.24 -6.15
C ARG A 70 -3.09 -23.63 -6.59
N GLU A 71 -3.82 -24.67 -6.17
CA GLU A 71 -3.54 -26.04 -6.57
C GLU A 71 -3.68 -26.27 -8.08
N ASP A 72 -4.62 -25.55 -8.70
CA ASP A 72 -5.02 -25.67 -10.10
C ASP A 72 -4.47 -24.58 -11.03
N ALA A 73 -3.90 -23.50 -10.48
CA ALA A 73 -3.46 -22.36 -11.29
C ALA A 73 -2.44 -21.47 -10.59
N ILE A 74 -1.57 -20.86 -11.38
CA ILE A 74 -0.72 -19.74 -10.99
C ILE A 74 -1.18 -18.53 -11.78
N LEU A 75 -1.71 -17.51 -11.09
CA LEU A 75 -2.24 -16.29 -11.70
C LEU A 75 -1.37 -15.11 -11.30
N LEU A 76 -1.11 -14.21 -12.25
CA LEU A 76 -0.38 -12.98 -12.02
C LEU A 76 -1.32 -11.80 -12.22
N PHE A 77 -1.48 -10.96 -11.19
CA PHE A 77 -2.30 -9.75 -11.22
C PHE A 77 -1.36 -8.55 -11.28
N GLY A 78 -1.60 -7.64 -12.22
CA GLY A 78 -0.75 -6.48 -12.46
C GLY A 78 -1.44 -5.15 -12.19
N PHE A 79 -0.65 -4.17 -11.78
CA PHE A 79 -1.09 -2.82 -11.45
C PHE A 79 -0.10 -1.80 -12.03
N LEU A 80 -0.62 -0.75 -12.65
CA LEU A 80 0.18 0.34 -13.24
C LEU A 80 0.77 1.26 -12.17
N LYS A 81 0.07 1.40 -11.04
CA LYS A 81 0.45 2.26 -9.92
C LYS A 81 0.69 1.43 -8.67
N GLU A 82 1.68 1.81 -7.91
CA GLU A 82 1.98 1.19 -6.62
C GLU A 82 0.83 1.36 -5.63
N GLU A 83 0.17 2.52 -5.64
CA GLU A 83 -0.99 2.80 -4.82
C GLU A 83 -2.13 1.80 -5.04
N ASP A 84 -2.48 1.52 -6.31
CA ASP A 84 -3.51 0.53 -6.65
C ASP A 84 -3.11 -0.88 -6.19
N TYR A 85 -1.82 -1.23 -6.31
CA TYR A 85 -1.27 -2.48 -5.81
C TYR A 85 -1.38 -2.59 -4.28
N GLU A 86 -1.03 -1.54 -3.54
CA GLU A 86 -1.13 -1.53 -2.07
C GLU A 86 -2.58 -1.64 -1.59
N VAL A 87 -3.51 -0.93 -2.24
CA VAL A 87 -4.94 -1.05 -1.95
C VAL A 87 -5.43 -2.47 -2.24
N PHE A 88 -5.05 -3.05 -3.38
CA PHE A 88 -5.37 -4.44 -3.71
C PHE A 88 -4.88 -5.41 -2.64
N MET A 89 -3.64 -5.25 -2.16
CA MET A 89 -3.05 -6.11 -1.13
C MET A 89 -3.81 -6.07 0.19
N ARG A 90 -4.41 -4.93 0.51
CA ARG A 90 -5.28 -4.79 1.71
C ARG A 90 -6.65 -5.37 1.46
N LEU A 91 -7.26 -5.14 0.30
CA LEU A 91 -8.57 -5.66 -0.07
C LEU A 91 -8.63 -7.20 -0.02
N ILE A 92 -7.62 -7.89 -0.55
CA ILE A 92 -7.61 -9.37 -0.55
C ILE A 92 -7.44 -10.00 0.84
N ASN A 93 -7.17 -9.21 1.88
CA ASN A 93 -7.17 -9.66 3.27
C ASN A 93 -8.55 -9.54 3.93
N VAL A 94 -9.49 -8.82 3.30
CA VAL A 94 -10.86 -8.69 3.80
C VAL A 94 -11.62 -9.97 3.50
N LYS A 95 -12.31 -10.50 4.52
CA LYS A 95 -13.09 -11.72 4.37
C LYS A 95 -14.18 -11.55 3.30
N GLY A 96 -14.15 -12.43 2.29
CA GLY A 96 -15.11 -12.44 1.19
C GLY A 96 -14.65 -11.66 -0.06
N ILE A 97 -13.44 -11.12 -0.08
CA ILE A 97 -12.83 -10.48 -1.25
C ILE A 97 -11.67 -11.33 -1.76
N GLY A 98 -11.84 -11.88 -2.96
CA GLY A 98 -10.76 -12.58 -3.65
C GLY A 98 -10.00 -11.67 -4.62
N PRO A 99 -8.85 -12.13 -5.17
CA PRO A 99 -8.02 -11.33 -6.08
C PRO A 99 -8.76 -10.81 -7.31
N LYS A 100 -9.61 -11.64 -7.94
CA LYS A 100 -10.43 -11.21 -9.08
C LYS A 100 -11.41 -10.10 -8.72
N THR A 101 -12.08 -10.23 -7.57
CA THR A 101 -13.03 -9.22 -7.10
C THR A 101 -12.31 -7.91 -6.80
N ALA A 102 -11.19 -7.96 -6.07
CA ALA A 102 -10.39 -6.79 -5.76
C ALA A 102 -9.88 -6.07 -7.03
N GLN A 103 -9.40 -6.82 -8.02
CA GLN A 103 -9.00 -6.25 -9.31
C GLN A 103 -10.17 -5.60 -10.06
N THR A 104 -11.35 -6.25 -10.07
CA THR A 104 -12.54 -5.68 -10.71
C THR A 104 -13.00 -4.40 -10.00
N MET A 105 -12.90 -4.32 -8.67
CA MET A 105 -13.15 -3.08 -7.93
C MET A 105 -12.21 -1.97 -8.38
N LEU A 106 -10.92 -2.24 -8.48
CA LEU A 106 -9.89 -1.27 -8.92
C LEU A 106 -9.95 -0.94 -10.42
N SER A 107 -10.68 -1.70 -11.24
CA SER A 107 -10.93 -1.32 -12.63
C SER A 107 -11.99 -0.20 -12.78
N VAL A 108 -12.85 -0.01 -11.76
CA VAL A 108 -13.96 0.96 -11.76
C VAL A 108 -13.66 2.14 -10.84
N CYS A 109 -12.85 1.93 -9.81
CA CYS A 109 -12.53 2.90 -8.77
C CYS A 109 -11.01 2.86 -8.53
N SER A 110 -10.33 3.98 -8.71
CA SER A 110 -8.88 4.07 -8.47
C SER A 110 -8.54 3.79 -6.99
N GLY A 111 -7.30 3.42 -6.71
CA GLY A 111 -6.83 3.20 -5.34
C GLY A 111 -7.11 4.39 -4.43
N LYS A 112 -6.83 5.60 -4.91
CA LYS A 112 -7.09 6.84 -4.17
C LYS A 112 -8.57 7.02 -3.83
N GLU A 113 -9.47 6.86 -4.80
CA GLU A 113 -10.92 6.95 -4.58
C GLU A 113 -11.43 5.85 -3.64
N MET A 114 -10.80 4.67 -3.67
CA MET A 114 -11.11 3.58 -2.76
C MET A 114 -10.72 3.93 -1.32
N ILE A 115 -9.54 4.49 -1.11
CA ILE A 115 -9.07 4.96 0.20
C ILE A 115 -10.03 6.03 0.74
N GLU A 116 -10.37 7.04 -0.07
CA GLU A 116 -11.31 8.09 0.33
C GLU A 116 -12.68 7.53 0.74
N ALA A 117 -13.22 6.56 0.00
CA ALA A 117 -14.51 5.94 0.32
C ALA A 117 -14.45 5.16 1.64
N ILE A 118 -13.34 4.49 1.93
CA ILE A 118 -13.15 3.72 3.17
C ILE A 118 -12.98 4.65 4.38
N GLU A 119 -12.13 5.69 4.27
CA GLU A 119 -11.87 6.62 5.37
C GLU A 119 -13.11 7.46 5.73
N ASN A 120 -13.94 7.80 4.73
CA ASN A 120 -15.18 8.55 4.91
C ASN A 120 -16.41 7.69 5.24
N ASP A 121 -16.26 6.38 5.48
CA ASP A 121 -17.38 5.45 5.73
C ASP A 121 -18.44 5.45 4.61
N ASP A 122 -18.04 5.70 3.35
CA ASP A 122 -18.99 5.76 2.23
C ASP A 122 -19.42 4.36 1.77
N ILE A 123 -20.23 3.72 2.61
CA ILE A 123 -20.78 2.39 2.34
C ILE A 123 -21.62 2.38 1.04
N LYS A 124 -22.25 3.49 0.67
CA LYS A 124 -23.07 3.58 -0.56
C LYS A 124 -22.17 3.43 -1.79
N ARG A 125 -21.06 4.16 -1.84
CA ARG A 125 -20.08 4.07 -2.92
C ARG A 125 -19.46 2.66 -2.98
N LEU A 126 -19.04 2.09 -1.85
CA LEU A 126 -18.48 0.74 -1.80
C LEU A 126 -19.47 -0.32 -2.27
N LYS A 127 -20.76 -0.21 -1.95
CA LYS A 127 -21.82 -1.11 -2.44
C LYS A 127 -22.09 -1.00 -3.94
N SER A 128 -21.77 0.11 -4.57
CA SER A 128 -21.92 0.26 -6.02
C SER A 128 -20.85 -0.45 -6.82
N LEU A 129 -19.78 -0.92 -6.15
CA LEU A 129 -18.69 -1.62 -6.80
C LEU A 129 -19.09 -3.05 -7.20
N PRO A 130 -18.59 -3.56 -8.32
CA PRO A 130 -18.90 -4.89 -8.81
C PRO A 130 -18.58 -5.99 -7.80
N GLY A 131 -19.53 -6.87 -7.53
CA GLY A 131 -19.36 -8.01 -6.63
C GLY A 131 -19.41 -7.69 -5.13
N ILE A 132 -19.75 -6.45 -4.75
CA ILE A 132 -19.77 -6.01 -3.35
C ILE A 132 -21.22 -5.81 -2.86
N GLY A 133 -21.60 -6.66 -1.88
CA GLY A 133 -22.87 -6.51 -1.15
C GLY A 133 -22.73 -5.61 0.09
N ALA A 134 -23.88 -5.29 0.71
CA ALA A 134 -23.91 -4.45 1.92
C ALA A 134 -23.03 -4.98 3.06
N LYS A 135 -23.02 -6.30 3.28
CA LYS A 135 -22.21 -6.95 4.31
C LYS A 135 -20.71 -6.81 4.03
N THR A 136 -20.31 -7.02 2.78
CA THR A 136 -18.90 -6.91 2.37
C THR A 136 -18.43 -5.46 2.41
N ALA A 137 -19.26 -4.50 2.00
CA ALA A 137 -18.95 -3.06 2.11
C ALA A 137 -18.70 -2.64 3.57
N GLY A 138 -19.57 -3.05 4.49
CA GLY A 138 -19.36 -2.81 5.92
C GLY A 138 -18.09 -3.48 6.47
N GLN A 139 -17.78 -4.69 5.99
CA GLN A 139 -16.56 -5.40 6.40
C GLN A 139 -15.28 -4.71 5.88
N ILE A 140 -15.31 -4.18 4.65
CA ILE A 140 -14.20 -3.38 4.09
C ILE A 140 -13.87 -2.20 5.01
N VAL A 141 -14.87 -1.42 5.37
CA VAL A 141 -14.69 -0.26 6.24
C VAL A 141 -14.16 -0.69 7.61
N LEU A 142 -14.79 -1.71 8.23
CA LEU A 142 -14.37 -2.21 9.54
C LEU A 142 -12.91 -2.68 9.56
N ASP A 143 -12.48 -3.38 8.51
CA ASP A 143 -11.16 -3.99 8.45
C ASP A 143 -10.07 -3.01 8.01
N LEU A 144 -10.40 -2.00 7.18
CA LEU A 144 -9.40 -1.18 6.49
C LEU A 144 -9.35 0.28 6.92
N LYS A 145 -10.39 0.84 7.52
CA LYS A 145 -10.40 2.23 7.97
C LYS A 145 -9.24 2.52 8.94
N GLY A 146 -8.55 3.63 8.73
CA GLY A 146 -7.38 4.06 9.49
C GLY A 146 -6.09 3.29 9.16
N LYS A 147 -6.12 2.34 8.21
CA LYS A 147 -4.92 1.56 7.83
C LYS A 147 -4.19 2.11 6.59
N PHE A 148 -4.73 3.15 5.96
CA PHE A 148 -4.13 3.78 4.77
C PHE A 148 -3.30 5.03 5.10
N VAL A 149 -3.32 5.53 6.32
CA VAL A 149 -2.58 6.73 6.76
C VAL A 149 -1.08 6.64 6.46
N SER A 150 -0.54 5.43 6.31
CA SER A 150 0.87 5.21 5.96
C SER A 150 1.18 5.40 4.47
N LEU A 151 0.18 5.49 3.58
CA LEU A 151 0.38 5.61 2.13
C LEU A 151 0.45 7.07 1.68
N GLU A 152 -0.22 7.98 2.38
CA GLU A 152 -0.20 9.41 2.04
C GLU A 152 1.17 10.09 2.30
N THR A 153 2.05 9.41 3.05
CA THR A 153 3.40 9.93 3.32
C THR A 153 4.42 9.64 2.21
N SER A 154 4.06 8.88 1.16
CA SER A 154 5.01 8.48 0.13
C SER A 154 4.96 9.29 -1.17
N GLU A 155 3.91 10.08 -1.45
CA GLU A 155 3.77 10.75 -2.77
C GLU A 155 3.56 12.27 -2.76
N SER A 156 3.52 12.93 -1.60
CA SER A 156 3.35 14.39 -1.58
C SER A 156 4.13 15.07 -0.47
N SER A 157 5.40 14.77 -0.38
CA SER A 157 6.31 15.73 0.26
C SER A 157 7.69 15.54 -0.34
N THR A 158 8.24 16.60 -0.91
CA THR A 158 9.64 16.98 -0.76
C THR A 158 9.94 17.05 0.74
N SER A 159 9.75 15.94 1.46
CA SER A 159 10.13 15.88 2.87
C SER A 159 11.65 15.90 2.89
N ASN A 160 12.19 16.91 3.54
CA ASN A 160 13.60 17.02 3.85
C ASN A 160 14.07 15.66 4.37
N PRO A 161 15.01 14.94 3.69
CA PRO A 161 15.46 13.61 4.10
C PRO A 161 15.96 13.59 5.54
N VAL A 162 16.47 14.74 6.02
CA VAL A 162 16.90 14.96 7.40
C VAL A 162 15.72 14.85 8.37
N TRP A 163 14.54 15.40 8.00
CA TRP A 163 13.34 15.28 8.84
C TRP A 163 12.90 13.83 9.04
N THR A 164 13.00 13.00 8.01
CA THR A 164 12.61 11.58 8.12
C THR A 164 13.47 10.85 9.14
N GLN A 165 14.78 11.06 9.13
CA GLN A 165 15.71 10.48 10.10
C GLN A 165 15.45 10.96 11.54
N VAL A 166 15.18 12.27 11.70
CA VAL A 166 14.83 12.86 13.00
C VAL A 166 13.50 12.30 13.51
N GLN A 167 12.52 12.11 12.66
CA GLN A 167 11.23 11.53 13.02
C GLN A 167 11.38 10.09 13.54
N ASP A 168 12.17 9.26 12.88
CA ASP A 168 12.43 7.88 13.29
C ASP A 168 13.17 7.82 14.64
N ALA A 169 14.13 8.71 14.85
CA ALA A 169 14.82 8.85 16.13
C ALA A 169 13.85 9.23 17.26
N LEU A 170 12.95 10.20 17.04
CA LEU A 170 11.97 10.65 18.05
C LEU A 170 10.93 9.55 18.36
N VAL A 171 10.50 8.78 17.37
CA VAL A 171 9.62 7.61 17.58
C VAL A 171 10.32 6.56 18.42
N SER A 172 11.61 6.31 18.19
CA SER A 172 12.43 5.38 18.99
C SER A 172 12.59 5.85 20.44
N LEU A 173 12.57 7.17 20.69
CA LEU A 173 12.58 7.78 22.01
C LEU A 173 11.19 7.76 22.70
N GLY A 174 10.15 7.21 22.03
CA GLY A 174 8.82 7.02 22.60
C GLY A 174 7.83 8.15 22.36
N TYR A 175 8.14 9.13 21.51
CA TYR A 175 7.18 10.16 21.12
C TYR A 175 6.13 9.64 20.14
N LYS A 176 4.87 10.06 20.30
CA LYS A 176 3.76 9.63 19.42
C LYS A 176 3.79 10.42 18.10
N SER A 177 3.52 9.77 16.98
CA SER A 177 3.45 10.41 15.65
C SER A 177 2.54 11.63 15.60
N SER A 178 1.43 11.63 16.36
CA SER A 178 0.52 12.78 16.48
C SER A 178 1.15 14.04 17.14
N GLN A 179 2.20 13.88 17.94
CA GLN A 179 2.95 14.99 18.52
C GLN A 179 3.96 15.55 17.52
N LEU A 180 4.52 14.64 16.68
CA LEU A 180 5.52 14.99 15.67
C LEU A 180 4.92 15.76 14.50
N THR A 181 3.71 15.43 14.09
CA THR A 181 2.99 16.15 13.02
C THR A 181 2.85 17.64 13.32
N LYS A 182 2.70 18.00 14.61
CA LYS A 182 2.52 19.40 15.04
C LYS A 182 3.79 20.24 14.95
N ILE A 183 4.97 19.63 15.02
CA ILE A 183 6.27 20.32 14.94
C ILE A 183 6.92 20.17 13.56
N LYS A 184 6.42 19.24 12.73
CA LYS A 184 6.90 19.00 11.38
C LYS A 184 6.93 20.28 10.57
N ASN A 185 5.82 21.00 10.51
CA ASN A 185 5.68 22.22 9.71
C ASN A 185 6.64 23.34 10.13
N GLU A 186 7.12 23.33 11.39
CA GLU A 186 8.06 24.33 11.89
C GLU A 186 9.51 23.99 11.53
N LEU A 187 9.82 22.71 11.37
CA LEU A 187 11.19 22.22 11.17
C LEU A 187 11.48 21.73 9.75
N GLU A 188 10.49 21.25 9.01
CA GLU A 188 10.68 20.66 7.68
C GLU A 188 11.23 21.65 6.64
N ASN A 189 10.89 22.93 6.80
CA ASN A 189 11.35 24.00 5.89
C ASN A 189 12.69 24.63 6.31
N THR A 190 13.38 24.07 7.30
CA THR A 190 14.66 24.57 7.76
C THR A 190 15.81 23.77 7.12
N GLU A 191 16.86 24.46 6.67
CA GLU A 191 18.09 23.83 6.15
C GLU A 191 19.04 23.39 7.29
N LEU A 192 18.50 22.73 8.31
CA LEU A 192 19.26 22.29 9.47
C LEU A 192 19.88 20.89 9.22
N GLN A 193 21.05 20.68 9.81
CA GLN A 193 21.65 19.34 9.90
C GLN A 193 20.87 18.45 10.90
N GLU A 194 20.98 17.13 10.77
CA GLU A 194 20.22 16.14 11.53
C GLU A 194 20.28 16.37 13.06
N ASP A 195 21.49 16.58 13.61
CA ASP A 195 21.71 16.78 15.04
C ASP A 195 21.02 18.06 15.56
N GLU A 196 21.10 19.13 14.80
CA GLU A 196 20.50 20.41 15.17
C GLU A 196 18.97 20.37 15.08
N MET A 197 18.45 19.72 14.04
CA MET A 197 17.01 19.51 13.86
C MET A 197 16.44 18.63 14.96
N LEU A 198 17.14 17.58 15.37
CA LEU A 198 16.74 16.71 16.50
C LEU A 198 16.70 17.50 17.82
N ARG A 199 17.70 18.33 18.09
CA ARG A 199 17.71 19.19 19.30
C ARG A 199 16.53 20.16 19.32
N GLN A 200 16.27 20.82 18.22
CA GLN A 200 15.14 21.78 18.12
C GLN A 200 13.78 21.08 18.28
N ALA A 201 13.63 19.90 17.68
CA ALA A 201 12.44 19.08 17.84
C ALA A 201 12.19 18.71 19.31
N LEU A 202 13.23 18.27 20.04
CA LEU A 202 13.13 17.95 21.47
C LEU A 202 12.75 19.16 22.31
N VAL A 203 13.33 20.33 22.04
CA VAL A 203 12.99 21.59 22.74
C VAL A 203 11.53 21.98 22.49
N LEU A 204 11.03 21.86 21.25
CA LEU A 204 9.64 22.17 20.92
C LEU A 204 8.67 21.18 21.59
N LEU A 205 9.02 19.90 21.63
CA LEU A 205 8.22 18.88 22.33
C LEU A 205 8.20 19.09 23.84
N ALA A 206 9.31 19.45 24.45
CA ALA A 206 9.40 19.76 25.88
C ALA A 206 8.55 20.98 26.24
N LYS A 207 8.64 22.08 25.49
CA LYS A 207 7.82 23.31 25.71
C LYS A 207 6.31 23.03 25.60
N ARG A 208 5.90 22.06 24.75
CA ARG A 208 4.48 21.71 24.57
C ARG A 208 3.97 20.71 25.61
N ASN A 209 4.86 19.92 26.20
CA ASN A 209 4.48 18.97 27.26
C ASN A 209 4.51 19.58 28.67
N GLY A 210 4.77 20.87 28.78
CA GLY A 210 4.60 21.62 30.04
C GLY A 210 5.75 21.44 31.05
N VAL A 211 6.99 21.22 30.59
CA VAL A 211 8.21 21.31 31.39
C VAL A 211 8.97 22.59 31.03
#